data_bb54d6a98bb8080903c069aa60369c02
#
_entry.id   bb54d6a98bb8080903c069aa60369c02
#
_cell.length_a   1.000
_cell.length_b   1.000
_cell.length_c   1.000
_cell.angle_alpha   90.00
_cell.angle_beta   90.00
_cell.angle_gamma   90.00
#
_symmetry.space_group_name_H-M   'P 1'
#
loop_
_entity.id
_entity.type
_entity.pdbx_description
1 polymer ?
#
loop_
_entity_poly.entity_id
_entity_poly.type
_entity_poly.pdbx_seq_one_letter_code
_entity_poly.pdbx_strand_id
1 'polypeptide(L)'
;QIKVDKVTFSMDSGIPEEHDQNRLPGSFVRVVAAVDLVLTEGLFSSVSTVVTHSNLHGEGFQKVLEFAKSRGIRVDIQIAEPVGKWDGIKEDLITPEDADYIKHLRDTMGQADNGQPMINRDTYCGDNDHCPAGTEFMSISANGELLSCNFLQFSLGNVRDGSIAQKRRDLLTCSWFDNSHRTCICGEDDEFIDRFIVPFKEEAKPLDAYSVFDLPNAWPGRSAQ
;
A
#
# COMPACT_ATOMS: atom_id res chain seq x y z
N GLN A 1 -18.35 22.51 11.27
CA GLN A 1 -17.22 21.93 12.00
C GLN A 1 -16.89 20.58 11.36
N ILE A 2 -15.65 20.39 10.89
CA ILE A 2 -15.18 19.12 10.33
C ILE A 2 -14.86 18.22 11.52
N LYS A 3 -15.41 17.02 11.56
CA LYS A 3 -15.01 15.99 12.53
C LYS A 3 -13.88 15.17 11.94
N VAL A 4 -12.81 15.02 12.72
CA VAL A 4 -11.67 14.13 12.41
C VAL A 4 -11.76 12.96 13.38
N ASP A 5 -11.81 11.74 12.86
CA ASP A 5 -11.90 10.54 13.69
C ASP A 5 -10.53 9.91 13.94
N LYS A 6 -9.61 10.05 12.99
CA LYS A 6 -8.26 9.46 13.05
C LYS A 6 -7.26 10.35 12.32
N VAL A 7 -6.06 10.44 12.87
CA VAL A 7 -4.89 11.04 12.19
C VAL A 7 -3.78 9.99 12.10
N THR A 8 -3.28 9.74 10.89
CA THR A 8 -2.19 8.81 10.64
C THR A 8 -0.92 9.57 10.28
N PHE A 9 0.17 9.22 10.92
CA PHE A 9 1.50 9.80 10.66
C PHE A 9 2.42 8.76 10.08
N SER A 10 3.26 9.15 9.11
CA SER A 10 4.29 8.26 8.60
C SER A 10 5.50 8.22 9.54
N MET A 11 5.93 7.02 9.94
CA MET A 11 7.11 6.80 10.77
C MET A 11 7.87 5.58 10.24
N ASP A 12 8.95 5.80 9.48
CA ASP A 12 9.68 4.72 8.80
C ASP A 12 10.64 3.97 9.74
N SER A 13 11.09 4.63 10.81
CA SER A 13 11.94 4.05 11.86
C SER A 13 11.67 4.74 13.21
N GLY A 14 11.82 4.02 14.29
CA GLY A 14 11.85 4.59 15.65
C GLY A 14 13.22 5.13 16.05
N ILE A 15 14.22 5.08 15.16
CA ILE A 15 15.52 5.71 15.29
C ILE A 15 15.48 7.05 14.53
N PRO A 16 15.69 8.21 15.22
CA PRO A 16 15.54 9.53 14.60
C PRO A 16 16.35 9.72 13.32
N GLU A 17 17.60 9.30 13.34
CA GLU A 17 18.55 9.47 12.23
C GLU A 17 18.10 8.68 10.99
N GLU A 18 17.63 7.44 11.15
CA GLU A 18 17.11 6.61 10.07
C GLU A 18 15.82 7.19 9.48
N HIS A 19 14.89 7.60 10.34
CA HIS A 19 13.65 8.23 9.91
C HIS A 19 13.93 9.52 9.12
N ASP A 20 14.77 10.39 9.66
CA ASP A 20 15.09 11.68 9.05
C ASP A 20 15.85 11.51 7.72
N GLN A 21 16.68 10.48 7.58
CA GLN A 21 17.36 10.14 6.33
C GLN A 21 16.37 9.75 5.22
N ASN A 22 15.31 9.03 5.57
CA ASN A 22 14.28 8.61 4.61
C ASN A 22 13.30 9.74 4.27
N ARG A 23 13.12 10.71 5.16
CA ARG A 23 12.14 11.80 5.05
C ARG A 23 12.82 13.16 4.93
N LEU A 24 12.92 13.87 6.01
CA LEU A 24 13.54 15.20 6.09
C LEU A 24 14.17 15.38 7.48
N PRO A 25 15.31 16.10 7.58
CA PRO A 25 15.92 16.41 8.86
C PRO A 25 14.94 17.01 9.86
N GLY A 26 14.89 16.47 11.07
CA GLY A 26 13.99 16.87 12.16
C GLY A 26 12.53 16.46 11.97
N SER A 27 12.21 15.60 10.99
CA SER A 27 10.84 15.11 10.81
C SER A 27 10.42 14.14 11.92
N PHE A 28 11.34 13.34 12.46
CA PHE A 28 11.05 12.43 13.56
C PHE A 28 10.48 13.18 14.79
N VAL A 29 11.17 14.22 15.24
CA VAL A 29 10.72 15.01 16.41
C VAL A 29 9.35 15.66 16.16
N ARG A 30 9.10 16.14 14.93
CA ARG A 30 7.79 16.70 14.55
C ARG A 30 6.68 15.64 14.55
N VAL A 31 6.95 14.44 14.08
CA VAL A 31 5.98 13.33 14.10
C VAL A 31 5.64 12.95 15.53
N VAL A 32 6.65 12.78 16.41
CA VAL A 32 6.43 12.47 17.82
C VAL A 32 5.55 13.54 18.49
N ALA A 33 5.91 14.82 18.34
CA ALA A 33 5.14 15.92 18.92
C ALA A 33 3.70 16.00 18.37
N ALA A 34 3.51 15.72 17.08
CA ALA A 34 2.19 15.73 16.44
C ALA A 34 1.31 14.57 16.93
N VAL A 35 1.87 13.36 17.08
CA VAL A 35 1.16 12.22 17.68
C VAL A 35 0.72 12.57 19.10
N ASP A 36 1.61 13.08 19.94
CA ASP A 36 1.31 13.44 21.33
C ASP A 36 0.25 14.54 21.42
N LEU A 37 0.26 15.51 20.50
CA LEU A 37 -0.78 16.56 20.42
C LEU A 37 -2.14 15.95 20.07
N VAL A 38 -2.21 15.09 19.04
CA VAL A 38 -3.46 14.44 18.62
C VAL A 38 -4.08 13.63 19.74
N LEU A 39 -3.25 12.89 20.50
CA LEU A 39 -3.72 12.13 21.65
C LEU A 39 -4.20 13.04 22.80
N THR A 40 -3.53 14.17 23.03
CA THR A 40 -3.95 15.18 24.04
C THR A 40 -5.33 15.77 23.71
N GLU A 41 -5.63 15.93 22.41
CA GLU A 41 -6.95 16.39 21.94
C GLU A 41 -8.04 15.29 21.98
N GLY A 42 -7.71 14.10 22.47
CA GLY A 42 -8.65 12.98 22.59
C GLY A 42 -9.00 12.33 21.24
N LEU A 43 -8.20 12.55 20.20
CA LEU A 43 -8.37 11.95 18.89
C LEU A 43 -7.55 10.66 18.78
N PHE A 44 -8.03 9.72 17.97
CA PHE A 44 -7.25 8.51 17.69
C PHE A 44 -6.10 8.80 16.72
N SER A 45 -4.93 8.26 17.04
CA SER A 45 -3.74 8.34 16.19
C SER A 45 -3.28 6.96 15.77
N SER A 46 -2.61 6.87 14.61
CA SER A 46 -1.84 5.71 14.19
C SER A 46 -0.53 6.16 13.54
N VAL A 47 0.43 5.26 13.48
CA VAL A 47 1.62 5.44 12.65
C VAL A 47 1.59 4.45 11.48
N SER A 48 1.98 4.93 10.30
CA SER A 48 2.15 4.10 9.11
C SER A 48 3.63 3.95 8.82
N THR A 49 4.09 2.71 8.64
CA THR A 49 5.48 2.38 8.36
C THR A 49 5.58 1.51 7.11
N VAL A 50 6.55 1.79 6.25
CA VAL A 50 6.85 0.95 5.09
C VAL A 50 7.91 -0.06 5.48
N VAL A 51 7.62 -1.34 5.28
CA VAL A 51 8.54 -2.43 5.57
C VAL A 51 9.06 -3.09 4.29
N THR A 52 10.34 -3.44 4.35
CA THR A 52 11.07 -4.24 3.37
C THR A 52 11.65 -5.45 4.07
N HIS A 53 12.20 -6.41 3.31
CA HIS A 53 12.93 -7.53 3.90
C HIS A 53 14.06 -7.06 4.84
N SER A 54 14.81 -6.05 4.43
CA SER A 54 15.98 -5.58 5.18
C SER A 54 15.63 -4.84 6.48
N ASN A 55 14.50 -4.12 6.55
CA ASN A 55 14.17 -3.30 7.72
C ASN A 55 13.20 -3.92 8.72
N LEU A 56 12.39 -4.92 8.29
CA LEU A 56 11.32 -5.50 9.09
C LEU A 56 11.80 -6.12 10.42
N HIS A 57 13.00 -6.72 10.40
CA HIS A 57 13.60 -7.33 11.59
C HIS A 57 14.61 -6.41 12.29
N GLY A 58 14.76 -5.17 11.79
CA GLY A 58 15.70 -4.18 12.28
C GLY A 58 15.26 -3.50 13.59
N GLU A 59 16.23 -2.91 14.30
CA GLU A 59 16.00 -2.15 15.54
C GLU A 59 15.05 -0.97 15.31
N GLY A 60 15.14 -0.31 14.14
CA GLY A 60 14.28 0.82 13.79
C GLY A 60 12.80 0.46 13.79
N PHE A 61 12.43 -0.69 13.19
CA PHE A 61 11.05 -1.17 13.19
C PHE A 61 10.60 -1.62 14.59
N GLN A 62 11.44 -2.31 15.36
CA GLN A 62 11.11 -2.68 16.73
C GLN A 62 10.80 -1.44 17.60
N LYS A 63 11.55 -0.36 17.43
CA LYS A 63 11.31 0.91 18.13
C LYS A 63 10.01 1.60 17.66
N VAL A 64 9.57 1.41 16.41
CA VAL A 64 8.23 1.85 15.97
C VAL A 64 7.14 1.10 16.74
N LEU A 65 7.28 -0.21 16.90
CA LEU A 65 6.33 -1.02 17.68
C LEU A 65 6.28 -0.61 19.15
N GLU A 66 7.45 -0.36 19.77
CA GLU A 66 7.56 0.13 21.15
C GLU A 66 6.93 1.53 21.30
N PHE A 67 7.20 2.44 20.37
CA PHE A 67 6.60 3.78 20.34
C PHE A 67 5.07 3.70 20.28
N ALA A 68 4.53 2.88 19.39
CA ALA A 68 3.09 2.71 19.26
C ALA A 68 2.47 2.09 20.52
N LYS A 69 3.10 1.04 21.07
CA LYS A 69 2.65 0.34 22.27
C LYS A 69 2.62 1.27 23.48
N SER A 70 3.65 2.10 23.65
CA SER A 70 3.74 3.05 24.79
C SER A 70 2.64 4.13 24.77
N ARG A 71 2.00 4.36 23.62
CA ARG A 71 0.95 5.36 23.40
C ARG A 71 -0.43 4.77 23.14
N GLY A 72 -0.56 3.44 23.18
CA GLY A 72 -1.84 2.79 22.88
C GLY A 72 -2.34 3.02 21.45
N ILE A 73 -1.47 3.31 20.48
CA ILE A 73 -1.83 3.61 19.09
C ILE A 73 -1.53 2.44 18.17
N ARG A 74 -2.19 2.43 17.02
CA ARG A 74 -2.03 1.39 16.00
C ARG A 74 -0.84 1.66 15.08
N VAL A 75 -0.19 0.59 14.62
CA VAL A 75 0.76 0.59 13.53
C VAL A 75 0.09 0.04 12.27
N ASP A 76 0.02 0.87 11.23
CA ASP A 76 -0.40 0.47 9.90
C ASP A 76 0.87 0.08 9.11
N ILE A 77 1.14 -1.21 8.97
CA ILE A 77 2.29 -1.75 8.22
C ILE A 77 1.94 -1.74 6.74
N GLN A 78 2.74 -1.04 5.95
CA GLN A 78 2.70 -1.08 4.48
C GLN A 78 3.91 -1.87 3.98
N ILE A 79 3.69 -2.86 3.15
CA ILE A 79 4.80 -3.54 2.48
C ILE A 79 5.35 -2.67 1.36
N ALA A 80 6.67 -2.75 1.13
CA ALA A 80 7.28 -2.09 -0.01
C ALA A 80 6.76 -2.68 -1.31
N GLU A 81 6.55 -1.81 -2.28
CA GLU A 81 6.05 -2.16 -3.60
C GLU A 81 7.02 -1.66 -4.67
N PRO A 82 7.24 -2.41 -5.77
CA PRO A 82 8.20 -2.05 -6.80
C PRO A 82 7.67 -0.91 -7.70
N VAL A 83 7.31 0.22 -7.10
CA VAL A 83 6.77 1.42 -7.75
C VAL A 83 7.46 2.69 -7.27
N GLY A 84 7.31 3.78 -7.99
CA GLY A 84 7.91 5.06 -7.66
C GLY A 84 9.44 4.98 -7.67
N LYS A 85 10.10 5.34 -6.57
CA LYS A 85 11.57 5.24 -6.48
C LYS A 85 12.11 3.81 -6.47
N TRP A 86 11.25 2.83 -6.24
CA TRP A 86 11.55 1.40 -6.30
C TRP A 86 11.00 0.74 -7.58
N ASP A 87 10.64 1.53 -8.60
CA ASP A 87 10.05 0.98 -9.83
C ASP A 87 10.92 -0.14 -10.42
N GLY A 88 10.34 -1.34 -10.48
CA GLY A 88 11.01 -2.56 -10.94
C GLY A 88 12.12 -3.11 -10.04
N ILE A 89 12.33 -2.56 -8.83
CA ILE A 89 13.30 -3.08 -7.86
C ILE A 89 12.57 -4.07 -6.95
N LYS A 90 13.01 -5.33 -6.92
CA LYS A 90 12.39 -6.39 -6.13
C LYS A 90 13.29 -7.02 -5.07
N GLU A 91 14.57 -6.66 -5.06
CA GLU A 91 15.59 -7.30 -4.22
C GLU A 91 15.35 -7.13 -2.71
N ASP A 92 14.55 -6.14 -2.31
CA ASP A 92 14.23 -5.86 -0.91
C ASP A 92 12.73 -5.94 -0.61
N LEU A 93 11.94 -6.58 -1.48
CA LEU A 93 10.54 -6.88 -1.17
C LEU A 93 10.46 -7.95 -0.07
N ILE A 94 9.34 -7.96 0.65
CA ILE A 94 9.14 -8.95 1.71
C ILE A 94 9.06 -10.37 1.14
N THR A 95 9.55 -11.33 1.93
CA THR A 95 9.45 -12.76 1.64
C THR A 95 8.17 -13.36 2.24
N PRO A 96 7.78 -14.60 1.88
CA PRO A 96 6.70 -15.31 2.56
C PRO A 96 6.90 -15.42 4.08
N GLU A 97 8.13 -15.62 4.53
CA GLU A 97 8.49 -15.68 5.95
C GLU A 97 8.28 -14.32 6.65
N ASP A 98 8.57 -13.22 5.95
CA ASP A 98 8.29 -11.87 6.44
C ASP A 98 6.79 -11.61 6.56
N ALA A 99 6.00 -12.08 5.59
CA ALA A 99 4.55 -11.99 5.63
C ALA A 99 3.96 -12.79 6.82
N ASP A 100 4.48 -13.98 7.09
CA ASP A 100 4.11 -14.78 8.26
C ASP A 100 4.51 -14.09 9.57
N TYR A 101 5.67 -13.43 9.62
CA TYR A 101 6.09 -12.65 10.77
C TYR A 101 5.15 -11.45 11.04
N ILE A 102 4.75 -10.70 10.00
CA ILE A 102 3.78 -9.60 10.14
C ILE A 102 2.44 -10.14 10.67
N LYS A 103 1.97 -11.29 10.16
CA LYS A 103 0.78 -11.96 10.66
C LYS A 103 0.91 -12.35 12.14
N HIS A 104 2.04 -12.92 12.52
CA HIS A 104 2.34 -13.26 13.92
C HIS A 104 2.30 -12.00 14.82
N LEU A 105 2.89 -10.89 14.39
CA LEU A 105 2.80 -9.62 15.14
C LEU A 105 1.35 -9.18 15.33
N ARG A 106 0.54 -9.22 14.28
CA ARG A 106 -0.89 -8.89 14.35
C ARG A 106 -1.62 -9.73 15.39
N ASP A 107 -1.36 -11.03 15.40
CA ASP A 107 -2.05 -11.99 16.28
C ASP A 107 -1.59 -11.89 17.74
N THR A 108 -0.38 -11.37 18.00
CA THR A 108 0.26 -11.38 19.33
C THR A 108 0.37 -10.01 20.01
N MET A 109 0.38 -8.91 19.26
CA MET A 109 0.58 -7.56 19.82
C MET A 109 -0.64 -7.00 20.58
N GLY A 110 -1.82 -7.64 20.47
CA GLY A 110 -3.03 -7.22 21.16
C GLY A 110 -3.75 -6.05 20.50
N GLN A 111 -4.38 -5.20 21.31
CA GLN A 111 -5.24 -4.11 20.83
C GLN A 111 -4.68 -2.74 21.22
N ALA A 112 -4.92 -1.74 20.38
CA ALA A 112 -4.72 -0.32 20.69
C ALA A 112 -5.86 0.18 21.62
N ASP A 113 -5.72 1.39 22.19
CA ASP A 113 -6.68 1.95 23.14
C ASP A 113 -8.10 2.13 22.57
N ASN A 114 -8.24 2.19 21.26
CA ASN A 114 -9.54 2.24 20.58
C ASN A 114 -10.21 0.87 20.37
N GLY A 115 -9.60 -0.22 20.87
CA GLY A 115 -10.10 -1.59 20.75
C GLY A 115 -9.84 -2.27 19.39
N GLN A 116 -9.15 -1.60 18.46
CA GLN A 116 -8.74 -2.23 17.20
C GLN A 116 -7.41 -2.98 17.37
N PRO A 117 -7.09 -3.96 16.50
CA PRO A 117 -5.77 -4.60 16.52
C PRO A 117 -4.65 -3.56 16.49
N MET A 118 -3.61 -3.76 17.32
CA MET A 118 -2.47 -2.84 17.38
C MET A 118 -1.68 -2.85 16.08
N ILE A 119 -1.61 -3.99 15.42
CA ILE A 119 -1.00 -4.13 14.10
C ILE A 119 -2.09 -4.28 13.05
N ASN A 120 -2.01 -3.46 12.01
CA ASN A 120 -2.80 -3.61 10.81
C ASN A 120 -1.85 -3.73 9.63
N ARG A 121 -1.99 -4.81 8.87
CA ARG A 121 -1.24 -4.97 7.64
C ARG A 121 -1.99 -4.27 6.53
N ASP A 122 -1.33 -3.36 5.89
CA ASP A 122 -1.75 -2.56 4.75
C ASP A 122 -3.25 -2.16 4.74
N THR A 123 -3.49 -0.87 4.74
CA THR A 123 -4.84 -0.30 4.70
C THR A 123 -5.59 -0.68 3.41
N TYR A 124 -4.88 -1.08 2.36
CA TYR A 124 -5.45 -1.38 1.03
C TYR A 124 -5.59 -2.88 0.75
N CYS A 125 -4.68 -3.72 1.24
CA CYS A 125 -4.78 -5.17 1.10
C CYS A 125 -5.62 -5.82 2.21
N GLY A 126 -5.87 -5.09 3.29
CA GLY A 126 -6.79 -5.47 4.36
C GLY A 126 -6.42 -6.77 5.08
N ASP A 127 -7.30 -7.21 5.97
CA ASP A 127 -7.25 -8.53 6.60
C ASP A 127 -7.78 -9.65 5.66
N ASN A 128 -7.92 -9.33 4.38
CA ASN A 128 -8.46 -10.24 3.38
C ASN A 128 -7.40 -11.24 2.96
N ASP A 129 -7.81 -12.49 2.84
CA ASP A 129 -6.97 -13.57 2.33
C ASP A 129 -6.81 -13.52 0.79
N HIS A 130 -6.90 -12.33 0.18
CA HIS A 130 -6.78 -12.15 -1.26
C HIS A 130 -6.43 -10.71 -1.64
N CYS A 131 -5.90 -10.51 -2.86
CA CYS A 131 -5.64 -9.20 -3.41
C CYS A 131 -6.96 -8.51 -3.83
N PRO A 132 -7.33 -7.35 -3.25
CA PRO A 132 -8.60 -6.69 -3.55
C PRO A 132 -8.57 -5.83 -4.82
N ALA A 133 -7.44 -5.75 -5.53
CA ALA A 133 -7.26 -4.92 -6.71
C ALA A 133 -8.29 -5.24 -7.81
N GLY A 134 -9.05 -4.23 -8.24
CA GLY A 134 -10.10 -4.36 -9.24
C GLY A 134 -11.38 -5.04 -8.76
N THR A 135 -11.33 -5.83 -7.70
CA THR A 135 -12.49 -6.57 -7.18
C THR A 135 -13.22 -5.81 -6.08
N GLU A 136 -12.53 -5.34 -5.06
CA GLU A 136 -13.13 -4.61 -3.93
C GLU A 136 -12.90 -3.11 -4.02
N PHE A 137 -11.78 -2.70 -4.59
CA PHE A 137 -11.51 -1.29 -4.82
C PHE A 137 -10.79 -1.04 -6.15
N MET A 138 -10.85 0.20 -6.59
CA MET A 138 -10.10 0.76 -7.72
C MET A 138 -9.65 2.17 -7.34
N SER A 139 -8.60 2.66 -7.97
CA SER A 139 -8.07 4.00 -7.74
C SER A 139 -8.29 4.90 -8.95
N ILE A 140 -8.44 6.20 -8.68
CA ILE A 140 -8.49 7.23 -9.72
C ILE A 140 -7.31 8.17 -9.48
N SER A 141 -6.43 8.31 -10.47
CA SER A 141 -5.30 9.22 -10.38
C SER A 141 -5.75 10.69 -10.44
N ALA A 142 -4.84 11.61 -10.09
CA ALA A 142 -5.12 13.05 -10.17
C ALA A 142 -5.51 13.51 -11.58
N ASN A 143 -5.09 12.81 -12.63
CA ASN A 143 -5.43 13.09 -14.01
C ASN A 143 -6.71 12.38 -14.48
N GLY A 144 -7.36 11.61 -13.60
CA GLY A 144 -8.59 10.88 -13.90
C GLY A 144 -8.39 9.49 -14.50
N GLU A 145 -7.16 8.96 -14.52
CA GLU A 145 -6.90 7.59 -14.97
C GLU A 145 -7.43 6.58 -13.95
N LEU A 146 -8.19 5.59 -14.44
CA LEU A 146 -8.73 4.51 -13.63
C LEU A 146 -7.71 3.38 -13.52
N LEU A 147 -7.28 3.07 -12.30
CA LEU A 147 -6.30 2.04 -11.99
C LEU A 147 -6.94 0.92 -11.18
N SER A 148 -6.47 -0.31 -11.33
CA SER A 148 -6.95 -1.45 -10.52
C SER A 148 -6.57 -1.31 -9.03
N CYS A 149 -5.44 -0.65 -8.75
CA CYS A 149 -4.90 -0.37 -7.43
C CYS A 149 -4.05 0.91 -7.50
N ASN A 150 -3.86 1.61 -6.39
CA ASN A 150 -2.98 2.79 -6.34
C ASN A 150 -1.50 2.46 -6.55
N PHE A 151 -1.09 1.23 -6.32
CA PHE A 151 0.28 0.76 -6.57
C PHE A 151 0.47 0.21 -7.98
N LEU A 152 -0.58 -0.35 -8.59
CA LEU A 152 -0.53 -0.87 -9.95
C LEU A 152 -0.74 0.24 -10.97
N GLN A 153 0.34 0.65 -11.61
CA GLN A 153 0.36 1.75 -12.56
C GLN A 153 -0.09 1.32 -13.96
N PHE A 154 -1.26 0.65 -14.03
CA PHE A 154 -1.91 0.20 -15.26
C PHE A 154 -3.26 0.89 -15.40
N SER A 155 -3.41 1.72 -16.44
CA SER A 155 -4.63 2.49 -16.69
C SER A 155 -5.64 1.71 -17.53
N LEU A 156 -6.88 1.71 -17.07
CA LEU A 156 -8.06 1.31 -17.85
C LEU A 156 -8.64 2.47 -18.65
N GLY A 157 -7.89 3.57 -18.78
CA GLY A 157 -8.32 4.80 -19.43
C GLY A 157 -9.01 5.79 -18.47
N ASN A 158 -9.29 6.99 -18.94
CA ASN A 158 -9.82 8.07 -18.12
C ASN A 158 -11.27 7.81 -17.68
N VAL A 159 -11.63 8.16 -16.46
CA VAL A 159 -13.01 8.00 -15.92
C VAL A 159 -14.05 8.83 -16.66
N ARG A 160 -13.64 9.85 -17.42
CA ARG A 160 -14.52 10.64 -18.28
C ARG A 160 -14.88 9.93 -19.59
N ASP A 161 -14.11 8.89 -19.94
CA ASP A 161 -14.21 8.21 -21.24
C ASP A 161 -14.91 6.86 -21.07
N GLY A 162 -16.23 6.88 -20.94
CA GLY A 162 -17.04 5.67 -20.88
C GLY A 162 -17.34 5.17 -19.47
N SER A 163 -17.80 3.92 -19.38
CA SER A 163 -18.33 3.34 -18.14
C SER A 163 -17.22 2.74 -17.26
N ILE A 164 -17.05 3.24 -16.05
CA ILE A 164 -16.18 2.63 -15.02
C ILE A 164 -16.57 1.17 -14.78
N ALA A 165 -17.87 0.88 -14.72
CA ALA A 165 -18.36 -0.49 -14.52
C ALA A 165 -17.99 -1.43 -15.67
N GLN A 166 -17.94 -0.92 -16.92
CA GLN A 166 -17.48 -1.73 -18.05
C GLN A 166 -15.98 -1.98 -17.98
N LYS A 167 -15.18 -0.95 -17.76
CA LYS A 167 -13.72 -1.05 -17.58
C LYS A 167 -13.34 -2.05 -16.48
N ARG A 168 -14.08 -2.03 -15.37
CA ARG A 168 -13.90 -3.02 -14.31
C ARG A 168 -14.25 -4.43 -14.76
N ARG A 169 -15.35 -4.64 -15.49
CA ARG A 169 -15.69 -5.96 -16.02
C ARG A 169 -14.62 -6.48 -16.98
N ASP A 170 -14.08 -5.60 -17.83
CA ASP A 170 -13.01 -5.97 -18.75
C ASP A 170 -11.75 -6.41 -17.97
N LEU A 171 -11.36 -5.66 -16.93
CA LEU A 171 -10.24 -6.04 -16.05
C LEU A 171 -10.44 -7.42 -15.43
N LEU A 172 -11.64 -7.69 -14.91
CA LEU A 172 -11.97 -8.95 -14.22
C LEU A 172 -12.04 -10.17 -15.17
N THR A 173 -11.86 -10.00 -16.48
CA THR A 173 -11.65 -11.14 -17.41
C THR A 173 -10.22 -11.68 -17.32
N CYS A 174 -9.29 -10.91 -16.76
CA CYS A 174 -7.92 -11.34 -16.55
C CYS A 174 -7.81 -12.08 -15.22
N SER A 175 -7.25 -13.29 -15.23
CA SER A 175 -7.12 -14.15 -14.04
C SER A 175 -6.30 -13.52 -12.91
N TRP A 176 -5.44 -12.57 -13.21
CA TRP A 176 -4.69 -11.81 -12.18
C TRP A 176 -5.60 -10.94 -11.28
N PHE A 177 -6.84 -10.69 -11.68
CA PHE A 177 -7.79 -9.85 -10.94
C PHE A 177 -9.09 -10.58 -10.57
N ASP A 178 -9.06 -11.91 -10.42
CA ASP A 178 -10.24 -12.75 -10.16
C ASP A 178 -10.42 -13.20 -8.70
N ASN A 179 -9.71 -12.59 -7.76
CA ASN A 179 -9.67 -12.95 -6.33
C ASN A 179 -9.00 -14.31 -6.02
N SER A 180 -8.33 -14.94 -6.95
CA SER A 180 -7.61 -16.20 -6.69
C SER A 180 -6.28 -15.99 -5.96
N HIS A 181 -5.69 -14.81 -6.06
CA HIS A 181 -4.41 -14.47 -5.45
C HIS A 181 -4.54 -14.17 -3.96
N ARG A 182 -3.82 -14.95 -3.14
CA ARG A 182 -3.85 -14.88 -1.67
C ARG A 182 -2.92 -13.83 -1.08
N THR A 183 -2.09 -13.22 -1.90
CA THR A 183 -1.10 -12.22 -1.53
C THR A 183 -1.28 -10.95 -2.36
N CYS A 184 -0.59 -9.87 -1.99
CA CYS A 184 -0.53 -8.69 -2.83
C CYS A 184 0.22 -8.99 -4.13
N ILE A 185 -0.47 -8.95 -5.27
CA ILE A 185 0.16 -9.26 -6.56
C ILE A 185 1.27 -8.27 -6.94
N CYS A 186 1.21 -7.04 -6.42
CA CYS A 186 2.21 -6.00 -6.68
C CYS A 186 3.47 -6.16 -5.83
N GLY A 187 3.34 -6.61 -4.58
CA GLY A 187 4.45 -6.61 -3.63
C GLY A 187 4.94 -7.99 -3.20
N GLU A 188 4.19 -9.08 -3.51
CA GLU A 188 4.48 -10.42 -2.99
C GLU A 188 4.41 -11.52 -4.06
N ASP A 189 3.95 -11.22 -5.28
CA ASP A 189 3.84 -12.23 -6.34
C ASP A 189 4.96 -12.05 -7.36
N ASP A 190 5.99 -12.87 -7.24
CA ASP A 190 7.18 -12.80 -8.11
C ASP A 190 6.84 -13.00 -9.59
N GLU A 191 5.87 -13.87 -9.91
CA GLU A 191 5.49 -14.10 -11.30
C GLU A 191 4.83 -12.86 -11.91
N PHE A 192 3.94 -12.21 -11.16
CA PHE A 192 3.32 -10.96 -11.59
C PHE A 192 4.36 -9.85 -11.75
N ILE A 193 5.25 -9.70 -10.76
CA ILE A 193 6.28 -8.65 -10.75
C ILE A 193 7.23 -8.83 -11.93
N ASP A 194 7.73 -10.04 -12.16
CA ASP A 194 8.67 -10.35 -13.25
C ASP A 194 8.04 -10.21 -14.63
N ARG A 195 6.74 -10.49 -14.73
CA ARG A 195 6.03 -10.45 -16.02
C ARG A 195 5.49 -9.06 -16.36
N PHE A 196 5.01 -8.29 -15.39
CA PHE A 196 4.24 -7.08 -15.64
C PHE A 196 4.82 -5.79 -15.04
N ILE A 197 5.80 -5.87 -14.16
CA ILE A 197 6.40 -4.67 -13.54
C ILE A 197 7.84 -4.48 -14.03
N VAL A 198 8.71 -5.45 -13.81
CA VAL A 198 10.14 -5.36 -14.14
C VAL A 198 10.39 -5.03 -15.62
N PRO A 199 9.69 -5.65 -16.61
CA PRO A 199 9.94 -5.36 -18.03
C PRO A 199 9.60 -3.92 -18.44
N PHE A 200 8.74 -3.25 -17.70
CA PHE A 200 8.23 -1.91 -18.01
C PHE A 200 8.79 -0.81 -17.09
N LYS A 201 9.82 -1.08 -16.28
CA LYS A 201 10.35 -0.14 -15.30
C LYS A 201 10.80 1.21 -15.87
N GLU A 202 11.28 1.22 -17.11
CA GLU A 202 11.77 2.44 -17.78
C GLU A 202 10.65 3.17 -18.57
N GLU A 203 9.44 2.61 -18.64
CA GLU A 203 8.37 3.17 -19.43
C GLU A 203 7.58 4.22 -18.67
N ALA A 204 7.02 5.19 -19.40
CA ALA A 204 6.15 6.21 -18.81
C ALA A 204 4.89 5.59 -18.22
N LYS A 205 4.54 5.99 -17.02
CA LYS A 205 3.37 5.49 -16.27
C LYS A 205 2.21 6.50 -16.29
N PRO A 206 0.97 6.03 -16.20
CA PRO A 206 0.55 4.63 -16.17
C PRO A 206 0.59 3.98 -17.55
N LEU A 207 0.85 2.67 -17.57
CA LEU A 207 0.78 1.83 -18.78
C LEU A 207 -0.66 1.55 -19.16
N ASP A 208 -0.89 1.22 -20.44
CA ASP A 208 -2.20 0.79 -20.90
C ASP A 208 -2.53 -0.66 -20.48
N ALA A 209 -3.46 -0.82 -19.53
CA ALA A 209 -3.87 -2.11 -19.01
C ALA A 209 -4.43 -3.04 -20.09
N TYR A 210 -5.14 -2.51 -21.08
CA TYR A 210 -5.71 -3.32 -22.18
C TYR A 210 -4.63 -4.00 -23.03
N SER A 211 -3.54 -3.28 -23.28
CA SER A 211 -2.42 -3.83 -24.04
C SER A 211 -1.57 -4.78 -23.20
N VAL A 212 -1.33 -4.44 -21.92
CA VAL A 212 -0.45 -5.23 -21.06
C VAL A 212 -1.08 -6.57 -20.68
N PHE A 213 -2.38 -6.58 -20.39
CA PHE A 213 -3.11 -7.79 -19.94
C PHE A 213 -3.95 -8.44 -21.03
N ASP A 214 -3.85 -7.99 -22.29
CA ASP A 214 -4.66 -8.47 -23.41
C ASP A 214 -6.17 -8.48 -23.10
N LEU A 215 -6.65 -7.38 -22.49
CA LEU A 215 -8.05 -7.28 -22.08
C LEU A 215 -8.97 -7.12 -23.30
N PRO A 216 -10.21 -7.63 -23.25
CA PRO A 216 -11.16 -7.45 -24.31
C PRO A 216 -11.48 -5.97 -24.51
N ASN A 217 -11.27 -5.48 -25.71
CA ASN A 217 -11.50 -4.08 -26.04
C ASN A 217 -13.00 -3.84 -26.29
N ALA A 218 -13.78 -3.72 -25.21
CA ALA A 218 -15.24 -3.58 -25.29
C ALA A 218 -15.70 -2.14 -25.58
N TRP A 219 -14.76 -1.15 -25.67
CA TRP A 219 -15.14 0.24 -25.86
C TRP A 219 -14.69 0.81 -27.22
N PRO A 220 -15.65 1.16 -28.13
CA PRO A 220 -15.33 1.59 -29.49
C PRO A 220 -14.76 3.03 -29.61
N GLY A 221 -14.58 3.76 -28.51
CA GLY A 221 -14.09 5.14 -28.49
C GLY A 221 -12.59 5.30 -28.23
N ARG A 222 -11.81 4.22 -28.16
CA ARG A 222 -10.37 4.26 -27.96
C ARG A 222 -9.66 4.42 -29.30
N SER A 223 -9.25 5.64 -29.63
CA SER A 223 -8.25 5.86 -30.68
C SER A 223 -6.90 5.35 -30.17
N ALA A 224 -6.28 4.45 -30.92
CA ALA A 224 -4.89 4.08 -30.73
C ALA A 224 -4.05 5.39 -30.76
N GLN A 225 -3.41 5.73 -29.65
CA GLN A 225 -2.39 6.78 -29.59
C GLN A 225 -1.03 6.15 -29.89
#